data_fa94b62117dbef7d0981621541a1c12e
#
_entry.id   fa94b62117dbef7d0981621541a1c12e
#
_cell.length_a   1.000
_cell.length_b   1.000
_cell.length_c   1.000
_cell.angle_alpha   90.00
_cell.angle_beta   90.00
_cell.angle_gamma   90.00
#
_symmetry.space_group_name_H-M   'P 1'
#
loop_
_entity.id
_entity.type
_entity.pdbx_description
1 polymer ?
#
loop_
_entity_poly.entity_id
_entity_poly.type
_entity_poly.pdbx_seq_one_letter_code
_entity_poly.pdbx_strand_id
1 'polypeptide(L)'
;MRWRAVIGDSAALAPRREVVQLDEFEAMRLLASIDHGRVVFNDKALPTIRLVNHLVDDGRIIVRTRLAAKVSTVVRSGADAGVVMAYEVDRLDPERRAGWSVAVTGWATTITDPQQLARYEQLLHPWVNMTMDTMIAIRPEIITGIRIVDGAPE
;
A
#
# COMPACT_ATOMS: atom_id res chain seq x y z
N MET A 1 -20.26 6.83 24.78
CA MET A 1 -20.22 7.77 23.65
C MET A 1 -21.13 7.22 22.55
N ARG A 2 -22.25 7.85 22.28
CA ARG A 2 -23.19 7.38 21.24
C ARG A 2 -22.83 8.07 19.93
N TRP A 3 -22.37 7.31 18.94
CA TRP A 3 -22.25 7.79 17.58
C TRP A 3 -23.65 7.92 16.98
N ARG A 4 -24.11 9.14 16.77
CA ARG A 4 -25.32 9.38 15.97
C ARG A 4 -24.90 9.38 14.51
N ALA A 5 -25.39 8.41 13.76
CA ALA A 5 -25.38 8.50 12.31
C ALA A 5 -26.30 9.65 11.89
N VAL A 6 -25.75 10.68 11.30
CA VAL A 6 -26.54 11.72 10.63
C VAL A 6 -26.98 11.11 9.30
N ILE A 7 -28.14 10.49 9.28
CA ILE A 7 -28.81 10.08 8.05
C ILE A 7 -29.48 11.34 7.52
N GLY A 8 -28.82 12.02 6.61
CA GLY A 8 -29.42 13.06 5.79
C GLY A 8 -30.38 12.41 4.80
N ASP A 9 -31.65 12.63 5.00
CA ASP A 9 -32.72 12.24 4.09
C ASP A 9 -32.64 13.15 2.84
N SER A 10 -31.96 12.69 1.80
CA SER A 10 -32.06 13.25 0.46
C SER A 10 -32.26 12.10 -0.51
N ALA A 11 -33.51 11.82 -0.80
CA ALA A 11 -33.95 10.84 -1.80
C ALA A 11 -33.73 11.35 -3.25
N ALA A 12 -32.57 11.94 -3.53
CA ALA A 12 -32.06 11.99 -4.91
C ALA A 12 -31.42 10.64 -5.17
N LEU A 13 -31.85 9.91 -6.20
CA LEU A 13 -31.26 8.67 -6.66
C LEU A 13 -29.74 8.91 -6.77
N ALA A 14 -28.99 8.38 -5.79
CA ALA A 14 -27.54 8.46 -5.82
C ALA A 14 -27.07 7.81 -7.13
N PRO A 15 -26.16 8.43 -7.87
CA PRO A 15 -25.67 7.85 -9.11
C PRO A 15 -25.17 6.44 -8.84
N ARG A 16 -25.59 5.50 -9.68
CA ARG A 16 -25.20 4.10 -9.55
C ARG A 16 -23.69 4.01 -9.72
N ARG A 17 -23.02 3.33 -8.79
CA ARG A 17 -21.58 3.09 -8.84
C ARG A 17 -21.33 1.64 -9.21
N GLU A 18 -20.29 1.42 -10.00
CA GLU A 18 -19.85 0.10 -10.39
C GLU A 18 -18.42 -0.13 -9.93
N VAL A 19 -18.14 -1.38 -9.54
CA VAL A 19 -16.79 -1.82 -9.19
C VAL A 19 -16.22 -2.58 -10.38
N VAL A 20 -15.10 -2.08 -10.90
CA VAL A 20 -14.37 -2.71 -11.99
C VAL A 20 -13.10 -3.33 -11.42
N GLN A 21 -12.83 -4.59 -11.77
CA GLN A 21 -11.57 -5.25 -11.44
C GLN A 21 -10.46 -4.70 -12.33
N LEU A 22 -9.31 -4.42 -11.71
CA LEU A 22 -8.10 -4.02 -12.42
C LEU A 22 -7.27 -5.26 -12.75
N ASP A 23 -6.63 -5.27 -13.91
CA ASP A 23 -5.58 -6.25 -14.18
C ASP A 23 -4.31 -5.92 -13.37
N GLU A 24 -3.39 -6.86 -13.26
CA GLU A 24 -2.18 -6.71 -12.44
C GLU A 24 -1.29 -5.56 -12.92
N PHE A 25 -1.18 -5.36 -14.24
CA PHE A 25 -0.36 -4.29 -14.81
C PHE A 25 -0.92 -2.92 -14.43
N GLU A 26 -2.22 -2.71 -14.60
CA GLU A 26 -2.90 -1.45 -14.25
C GLU A 26 -2.86 -1.22 -12.73
N ALA A 27 -3.06 -2.25 -11.93
CA ALA A 27 -2.96 -2.17 -10.48
C ALA A 27 -1.57 -1.71 -10.03
N MET A 28 -0.51 -2.31 -10.55
CA MET A 28 0.86 -1.92 -10.21
C MET A 28 1.23 -0.53 -10.74
N ARG A 29 0.70 -0.13 -11.90
CA ARG A 29 0.88 1.23 -12.43
C ARG A 29 0.25 2.28 -11.51
N LEU A 30 -0.95 2.02 -11.02
CA LEU A 30 -1.63 2.91 -10.07
C LEU A 30 -0.91 2.96 -8.72
N LEU A 31 -0.46 1.84 -8.20
CA LEU A 31 0.32 1.78 -6.97
C LEU A 31 1.61 2.60 -7.10
N ALA A 32 2.29 2.50 -8.23
CA ALA A 32 3.52 3.25 -8.50
C ALA A 32 3.29 4.76 -8.65
N SER A 33 2.08 5.21 -8.93
CA SER A 33 1.72 6.62 -9.09
C SER A 33 1.64 7.41 -7.78
N ILE A 34 1.70 6.72 -6.64
CA ILE A 34 1.66 7.29 -5.29
C ILE A 34 2.95 6.90 -4.56
N ASP A 35 3.39 7.72 -3.62
CA ASP A 35 4.66 7.57 -2.92
C ASP A 35 4.53 7.01 -1.50
N HIS A 36 3.33 6.65 -1.08
CA HIS A 36 3.05 6.12 0.26
C HIS A 36 1.93 5.10 0.22
N GLY A 37 1.88 4.27 1.24
CA GLY A 37 0.86 3.25 1.40
C GLY A 37 0.92 2.64 2.79
N ARG A 38 0.21 1.54 2.95
CA ARG A 38 0.12 0.83 4.22
C ARG A 38 0.68 -0.58 4.07
N VAL A 39 1.66 -0.90 4.88
CA VAL A 39 2.15 -2.27 5.02
C VAL A 39 1.38 -2.97 6.13
N VAL A 40 0.96 -4.20 5.86
CA VAL A 40 0.22 -5.06 6.77
C VAL A 40 1.04 -6.32 7.03
N PHE A 41 1.32 -6.60 8.28
CA PHE A 41 2.15 -7.73 8.68
C PHE A 41 1.72 -8.26 10.04
N ASN A 42 2.19 -9.45 10.40
CA ASN A 42 1.98 -10.01 11.72
C ASN A 42 3.20 -9.79 12.61
N ASP A 43 3.00 -9.17 13.77
CA ASP A 43 3.97 -9.07 14.84
C ASP A 43 3.49 -10.01 15.97
N LYS A 44 4.19 -11.12 16.19
CA LYS A 44 3.82 -12.15 17.17
C LYS A 44 2.35 -12.60 17.05
N ALA A 45 1.94 -12.91 15.85
CA ALA A 45 0.57 -13.30 15.48
C ALA A 45 -0.49 -12.17 15.60
N LEU A 46 -0.08 -10.95 15.90
CA LEU A 46 -0.99 -9.80 15.93
C LEU A 46 -0.92 -9.04 14.60
N PRO A 47 -2.02 -8.92 13.85
CA PRO A 47 -2.06 -8.11 12.65
C PRO A 47 -1.73 -6.65 12.94
N THR A 48 -0.83 -6.09 12.19
CA THR A 48 -0.31 -4.74 12.39
C THR A 48 -0.29 -3.99 11.08
N ILE A 49 -0.67 -2.71 11.11
CA ILE A 49 -0.67 -1.81 9.95
C ILE A 49 0.26 -0.64 10.22
N ARG A 50 1.08 -0.27 9.23
CA ARG A 50 1.94 0.92 9.31
C ARG A 50 1.94 1.69 8.00
N LEU A 51 1.95 3.02 8.13
CA LEU A 51 2.17 3.94 7.02
C LEU A 51 3.65 3.97 6.66
N VAL A 52 3.95 3.88 5.38
CA VAL A 52 5.32 3.91 4.86
C VAL A 52 5.38 4.64 3.52
N ASN A 53 6.57 5.15 3.18
CA ASN A 53 6.87 5.61 1.83
C ASN A 53 7.36 4.44 0.97
N HIS A 54 7.05 4.48 -0.31
CA HIS A 54 7.47 3.46 -1.25
C HIS A 54 7.83 4.02 -2.62
N LEU A 55 8.53 3.22 -3.38
CA LEU A 55 8.62 3.31 -4.83
C LEU A 55 8.49 1.91 -5.42
N VAL A 56 8.23 1.83 -6.71
CA VAL A 56 8.23 0.56 -7.44
C VAL A 56 9.45 0.51 -8.35
N ASP A 57 10.23 -0.54 -8.25
CA ASP A 57 11.40 -0.78 -9.07
C ASP A 57 11.48 -2.26 -9.45
N ASP A 58 11.57 -2.52 -10.74
CA ASP A 58 11.63 -3.88 -11.30
C ASP A 58 10.49 -4.79 -10.76
N GLY A 59 9.26 -4.26 -10.74
CA GLY A 59 8.09 -4.97 -10.27
C GLY A 59 8.03 -5.24 -8.76
N ARG A 60 9.00 -4.75 -7.99
CA ARG A 60 9.04 -4.87 -6.53
C ARG A 60 8.62 -3.56 -5.88
N ILE A 61 7.99 -3.65 -4.72
CA ILE A 61 7.66 -2.50 -3.88
C ILE A 61 8.82 -2.30 -2.91
N ILE A 62 9.51 -1.18 -3.05
CA ILE A 62 10.63 -0.79 -2.17
C ILE A 62 10.07 0.12 -1.10
N VAL A 63 10.22 -0.27 0.15
CA VAL A 63 9.64 0.40 1.30
C VAL A 63 10.74 0.88 2.24
N ARG A 64 10.63 2.12 2.66
CA ARG A 64 11.45 2.70 3.71
C ARG A 64 10.76 2.54 5.06
N THR A 65 11.43 1.93 6.03
CA THR A 65 10.75 1.36 7.21
C THR A 65 10.85 2.18 8.49
N ARG A 66 11.31 3.42 8.45
CA ARG A 66 11.53 4.18 9.68
C ARG A 66 10.27 4.44 10.50
N LEU A 67 9.18 4.83 9.84
CA LEU A 67 7.89 4.98 10.51
C LEU A 67 7.30 3.65 10.98
N ALA A 68 7.94 2.56 10.59
CA ALA A 68 7.54 1.20 10.85
C ALA A 68 8.74 0.33 11.27
N ALA A 69 9.50 0.76 12.27
CA ALA A 69 10.71 0.06 12.72
C ALA A 69 10.46 -1.43 13.03
N LYS A 70 9.27 -1.77 13.50
CA LYS A 70 8.87 -3.17 13.73
C LYS A 70 8.83 -4.01 12.46
N VAL A 71 8.53 -3.42 11.30
CA VAL A 71 8.56 -4.13 10.01
C VAL A 71 9.96 -4.69 9.77
N SER A 72 10.99 -3.87 9.95
CA SER A 72 12.39 -4.32 9.82
C SER A 72 12.72 -5.48 10.76
N THR A 73 12.25 -5.40 12.00
CA THR A 73 12.49 -6.46 12.99
C THR A 73 11.81 -7.76 12.58
N VAL A 74 10.58 -7.71 12.12
CA VAL A 74 9.84 -8.88 11.65
C VAL A 74 10.51 -9.50 10.42
N VAL A 75 10.91 -8.69 9.44
CA VAL A 75 11.57 -9.18 8.22
C VAL A 75 12.92 -9.83 8.56
N ARG A 76 13.71 -9.23 9.43
CA ARG A 76 15.00 -9.81 9.86
C ARG A 76 14.86 -11.10 10.65
N SER A 77 13.77 -11.30 11.36
CA SER A 77 13.50 -12.54 12.09
C SER A 77 12.97 -13.67 11.20
N GLY A 78 12.62 -13.37 9.95
CA GLY A 78 12.15 -14.36 8.97
C GLY A 78 13.29 -15.20 8.39
N ALA A 79 12.91 -16.28 7.68
CA ALA A 79 13.86 -17.09 6.91
C ALA A 79 14.42 -16.31 5.70
N ASP A 80 15.46 -16.83 5.04
CA ASP A 80 16.08 -16.23 3.86
C ASP A 80 15.10 -15.94 2.72
N ALA A 81 14.02 -16.71 2.60
CA ALA A 81 12.95 -16.48 1.64
C ALA A 81 12.13 -15.21 1.95
N GLY A 82 12.27 -14.65 3.14
CA GLY A 82 11.54 -13.48 3.60
C GLY A 82 10.28 -13.80 4.41
N VAL A 83 9.47 -12.78 4.62
CA VAL A 83 8.22 -12.84 5.38
C VAL A 83 7.07 -12.38 4.48
N VAL A 84 5.95 -13.08 4.53
CA VAL A 84 4.76 -12.67 3.79
C VAL A 84 4.15 -11.42 4.43
N MET A 85 3.89 -10.42 3.60
CA MET A 85 3.25 -9.18 3.98
C MET A 85 2.22 -8.78 2.93
N ALA A 86 1.26 -7.97 3.35
CA ALA A 86 0.38 -7.27 2.41
C ALA A 86 0.78 -5.79 2.34
N TYR A 87 0.52 -5.19 1.20
CA TYR A 87 0.73 -3.78 0.94
C TYR A 87 -0.51 -3.19 0.26
N GLU A 88 -0.99 -2.07 0.74
CA GLU A 88 -2.21 -1.46 0.23
C GLU A 88 -1.94 0.00 -0.10
N VAL A 89 -2.47 0.43 -1.24
CA VAL A 89 -2.51 1.82 -1.68
C VAL A 89 -3.88 2.12 -2.23
N ASP A 90 -4.42 3.26 -1.88
CA ASP A 90 -5.69 3.72 -2.44
C ASP A 90 -5.65 5.20 -2.81
N ARG A 91 -6.58 5.59 -3.64
CA ARG A 91 -6.94 6.97 -3.90
C ARG A 91 -8.45 7.06 -4.06
N LEU A 92 -9.13 7.46 -3.00
CA LEU A 92 -10.58 7.58 -2.95
C LEU A 92 -10.99 9.04 -2.84
N ASP A 93 -11.99 9.42 -3.63
CA ASP A 93 -12.67 10.71 -3.54
C ASP A 93 -14.02 10.48 -2.84
N PRO A 94 -14.16 10.91 -1.55
CA PRO A 94 -15.39 10.67 -0.79
C PRO A 94 -16.59 11.47 -1.33
N GLU A 95 -16.35 12.63 -1.94
CA GLU A 95 -17.41 13.46 -2.48
C GLU A 95 -17.99 12.85 -3.75
N ARG A 96 -17.13 12.41 -4.65
CA ARG A 96 -17.51 11.74 -5.89
C ARG A 96 -17.84 10.27 -5.67
N ARG A 97 -17.48 9.70 -4.53
CA ARG A 97 -17.61 8.26 -4.22
C ARG A 97 -16.97 7.40 -5.32
N ALA A 98 -15.82 7.82 -5.79
CA ALA A 98 -15.06 7.19 -6.87
C ALA A 98 -13.60 7.05 -6.46
N GLY A 99 -12.84 6.25 -7.20
CA GLY A 99 -11.43 6.07 -6.98
C GLY A 99 -11.00 4.63 -7.19
N TRP A 100 -9.87 4.28 -6.62
CA TRP A 100 -9.29 2.95 -6.79
C TRP A 100 -8.55 2.52 -5.51
N SER A 101 -8.41 1.21 -5.37
CA SER A 101 -7.62 0.58 -4.32
C SER A 101 -6.85 -0.59 -4.92
N VAL A 102 -5.60 -0.76 -4.50
CA VAL A 102 -4.71 -1.86 -4.89
C VAL A 102 -4.16 -2.51 -3.65
N ALA A 103 -4.24 -3.83 -3.59
CA ALA A 103 -3.65 -4.63 -2.54
C ALA A 103 -2.70 -5.67 -3.15
N VAL A 104 -1.53 -5.78 -2.54
CA VAL A 104 -0.49 -6.72 -2.94
C VAL A 104 -0.14 -7.60 -1.74
N THR A 105 -0.12 -8.90 -1.93
CA THR A 105 0.47 -9.84 -0.98
C THR A 105 1.76 -10.37 -1.59
N GLY A 106 2.83 -10.37 -0.82
CA GLY A 106 4.13 -10.80 -1.33
C GLY A 106 5.15 -11.09 -0.25
N TRP A 107 6.34 -11.42 -0.70
CA TRP A 107 7.48 -11.76 0.15
C TRP A 107 8.37 -10.55 0.38
N ALA A 108 8.55 -10.17 1.63
CA ALA A 108 9.38 -9.06 2.05
C ALA A 108 10.75 -9.53 2.52
N THR A 109 11.79 -8.95 1.96
CA THR A 109 13.19 -9.19 2.33
C THR A 109 13.90 -7.88 2.58
N THR A 110 14.94 -7.90 3.42
CA THR A 110 15.79 -6.73 3.64
C THR A 110 16.71 -6.51 2.43
N ILE A 111 16.81 -5.26 2.00
CA ILE A 111 17.78 -4.87 0.95
C ILE A 111 19.14 -4.66 1.62
N THR A 112 20.14 -5.40 1.17
CA THR A 112 21.50 -5.37 1.73
C THR A 112 22.56 -4.88 0.74
N ASP A 113 22.26 -4.87 -0.55
CA ASP A 113 23.18 -4.39 -1.58
C ASP A 113 23.45 -2.88 -1.43
N PRO A 114 24.72 -2.45 -1.20
CA PRO A 114 25.05 -1.04 -1.00
C PRO A 114 24.69 -0.14 -2.18
N GLN A 115 24.78 -0.64 -3.42
CA GLN A 115 24.44 0.14 -4.61
C GLN A 115 22.92 0.37 -4.71
N GLN A 116 22.13 -0.64 -4.43
CA GLN A 116 20.68 -0.50 -4.38
C GLN A 116 20.24 0.44 -3.25
N LEU A 117 20.81 0.30 -2.07
CA LEU A 117 20.53 1.18 -0.93
C LEU A 117 20.83 2.64 -1.28
N ALA A 118 21.99 2.94 -1.83
CA ALA A 118 22.37 4.31 -2.22
C ALA A 118 21.39 4.88 -3.27
N ARG A 119 20.97 4.09 -4.25
CA ARG A 119 20.00 4.49 -5.26
C ARG A 119 18.64 4.80 -4.67
N TYR A 120 18.13 3.93 -3.82
CA TYR A 120 16.81 4.11 -3.22
C TYR A 120 16.76 5.23 -2.18
N GLU A 121 17.86 5.48 -1.46
CA GLU A 121 17.99 6.63 -0.57
C GLU A 121 17.84 7.96 -1.31
N GLN A 122 18.31 8.05 -2.54
CA GLN A 122 18.15 9.24 -3.39
C GLN A 122 16.72 9.37 -3.95
N LEU A 123 16.06 8.27 -4.22
CA LEU A 123 14.74 8.24 -4.88
C LEU A 123 13.57 8.30 -3.89
N LEU A 124 13.72 7.69 -2.71
CA LEU A 124 12.73 7.70 -1.64
C LEU A 124 12.94 8.90 -0.73
N HIS A 125 12.16 9.96 -0.98
CA HIS A 125 12.17 11.14 -0.12
C HIS A 125 11.25 10.90 1.08
N PRO A 126 11.79 10.76 2.31
CA PRO A 126 10.96 10.59 3.49
C PRO A 126 10.23 11.90 3.82
N TRP A 127 9.00 11.79 4.24
CA TRP A 127 8.24 12.96 4.74
C TRP A 127 8.81 13.50 6.07
N VAL A 128 9.62 12.70 6.74
CA VAL A 128 10.28 13.08 7.99
C VAL A 128 11.79 12.91 7.83
N ASN A 129 12.54 14.00 7.98
CA ASN A 129 14.01 13.95 7.98
C ASN A 129 14.52 13.27 9.22
N MET A 130 14.90 12.02 9.10
CA MET A 130 15.47 11.24 10.18
C MET A 130 16.54 10.29 9.65
N THR A 131 17.58 10.05 10.45
CA THR A 131 18.72 9.19 10.13
C THR A 131 18.32 7.72 10.01
N MET A 132 18.86 7.09 9.01
CA MET A 132 18.95 5.66 8.73
C MET A 132 17.74 4.77 8.99
N ASP A 133 17.26 4.26 7.91
CA ASP A 133 16.19 3.29 7.86
C ASP A 133 16.66 2.02 7.18
N THR A 134 16.12 0.92 7.61
CA THR A 134 16.18 -0.31 6.83
C THR A 134 15.24 -0.18 5.65
N MET A 135 15.68 -0.57 4.49
CA MET A 135 14.84 -0.73 3.31
C MET A 135 14.50 -2.18 3.11
N ILE A 136 13.25 -2.43 2.79
CA ILE A 136 12.75 -3.74 2.42
C ILE A 136 12.21 -3.73 1.00
N ALA A 137 12.32 -4.88 0.33
CA ALA A 137 11.69 -5.12 -0.96
C ALA A 137 10.58 -6.14 -0.79
N ILE A 138 9.39 -5.81 -1.26
CA ILE A 138 8.26 -6.73 -1.32
C ILE A 138 8.15 -7.22 -2.77
N ARG A 139 8.33 -8.53 -2.96
CA ARG A 139 8.12 -9.20 -4.24
C ARG A 139 6.67 -9.64 -4.33
N PRO A 140 5.87 -9.05 -5.22
CA PRO A 140 4.46 -9.40 -5.35
C PRO A 140 4.25 -10.87 -5.71
N GLU A 141 3.27 -11.48 -5.08
CA GLU A 141 2.78 -12.83 -5.37
C GLU A 141 1.33 -12.78 -5.83
N ILE A 142 0.49 -12.01 -5.13
CA ILE A 142 -0.91 -11.79 -5.45
C ILE A 142 -1.12 -10.29 -5.56
N ILE A 143 -1.64 -9.85 -6.70
CA ILE A 143 -1.96 -8.46 -6.96
C ILE A 143 -3.44 -8.37 -7.26
N THR A 144 -4.17 -7.55 -6.51
CA THR A 144 -5.58 -7.27 -6.72
C THR A 144 -5.82 -5.78 -6.74
N GLY A 145 -6.76 -5.34 -7.55
CA GLY A 145 -7.14 -3.94 -7.61
C GLY A 145 -8.57 -3.76 -8.06
N ILE A 146 -9.20 -2.73 -7.57
CA ILE A 146 -10.54 -2.32 -7.97
C ILE A 146 -10.57 -0.83 -8.29
N ARG A 147 -11.47 -0.47 -9.19
CA ARG A 147 -11.85 0.91 -9.48
C ARG A 147 -13.34 1.07 -9.28
N ILE A 148 -13.73 2.15 -8.61
CA ILE A 148 -15.12 2.54 -8.45
C ILE A 148 -15.39 3.64 -9.47
N VAL A 149 -16.33 3.41 -10.37
CA VAL A 149 -16.66 4.29 -11.48
C VAL A 149 -18.16 4.60 -11.52
N ASP A 150 -18.54 5.59 -12.31
CA ASP A 150 -19.93 5.84 -12.61
C ASP A 150 -20.52 4.66 -13.39
N GLY A 151 -21.64 4.13 -12.92
CA GLY A 151 -22.37 3.11 -13.64
C GLY A 151 -22.99 3.67 -14.93
N ALA A 152 -23.23 2.78 -15.91
CA ALA A 152 -23.92 3.16 -17.13
C ALA A 152 -25.33 3.68 -16.81
N PRO A 153 -25.80 4.73 -17.50
CA PRO A 153 -27.20 5.12 -17.44
C PRO A 153 -28.08 3.99 -17.98
N GLU A 154 -29.21 3.72 -17.32
CA GLU A 154 -30.24 2.80 -17.85
C GLU A 154 -30.86 3.33 -19.13
#